data_6a744726de285b8931de2416bfd5e3d1
#
_entry.id   6a744726de285b8931de2416bfd5e3d1
#
_cell.length_a   1.000
_cell.length_b   1.000
_cell.length_c   1.000
_cell.angle_alpha   90.00
_cell.angle_beta   90.00
_cell.angle_gamma   90.00
#
_symmetry.space_group_name_H-M   'P 1'
#
loop_
_entity.id
_entity.type
_entity.pdbx_description
1 polymer ?
#
loop_
_entity_poly.entity_id
_entity_poly.type
_entity_poly.pdbx_seq_one_letter_code
_entity_poly.pdbx_strand_id
1 'polypeptide(L)'
;MIIEATGLTKEFARARGGKRLFTAVHPLDIGLEERQLTLVSGHSGSGKSTLANMLAGILTPTAGHVRLDGTDLYSLRDEELSRLRNECIGLVPQGHTALRALTVLDNVLLPSILYAKAEAPADRARELLASVGLGDLADAAPTELSGGELRRMAIARALLMDPAIVIADEPTAGLDSVNATAALTLLRDAADRGAAVLVVSHEAEAQRFADRSYVMEDGHLRESE
;
A
#
# COMPACT_ATOMS: atom_id res chain seq x y z
N MET A 1 12.63 11.26 0.69
CA MET A 1 12.61 10.05 -0.18
C MET A 1 11.41 10.17 -1.09
N ILE A 2 11.61 9.94 -2.38
CA ILE A 2 10.60 10.15 -3.42
C ILE A 2 10.51 8.88 -4.24
N ILE A 3 9.30 8.45 -4.57
CA ILE A 3 9.07 7.51 -5.69
C ILE A 3 8.84 8.31 -6.96
N GLU A 4 9.54 7.97 -8.02
CA GLU A 4 9.35 8.49 -9.38
C GLU A 4 9.07 7.34 -10.33
N ALA A 5 7.92 7.38 -10.99
CA ALA A 5 7.60 6.48 -12.09
C ALA A 5 7.54 7.24 -13.39
N THR A 6 8.23 6.73 -14.42
CA THR A 6 8.31 7.36 -15.76
C THR A 6 7.98 6.35 -16.86
N GLY A 7 7.04 6.71 -17.74
CA GLY A 7 6.58 5.87 -18.85
C GLY A 7 6.00 4.53 -18.39
N LEU A 8 5.50 4.48 -17.15
CA LEU A 8 5.08 3.24 -16.52
C LEU A 8 3.85 2.64 -17.21
N THR A 9 3.96 1.41 -17.70
CA THR A 9 2.85 0.72 -18.38
C THR A 9 2.77 -0.75 -18.01
N LYS A 10 1.55 -1.32 -18.04
CA LYS A 10 1.31 -2.74 -17.79
C LYS A 10 0.32 -3.35 -18.75
N GLU A 11 0.77 -4.40 -19.42
CA GLU A 11 -0.05 -5.24 -20.28
C GLU A 11 -0.14 -6.65 -19.70
N PHE A 12 -1.31 -7.26 -19.84
CA PHE A 12 -1.56 -8.64 -19.46
C PHE A 12 -2.03 -9.45 -20.68
N ALA A 13 -1.61 -10.70 -20.78
CA ALA A 13 -2.12 -11.64 -21.77
C ALA A 13 -3.49 -12.18 -21.34
N ARG A 14 -4.52 -12.09 -22.19
CA ARG A 14 -5.81 -12.76 -21.96
C ARG A 14 -5.73 -14.21 -22.43
N ALA A 15 -6.01 -15.15 -21.50
CA ALA A 15 -5.93 -16.59 -21.77
C ALA A 15 -7.05 -17.15 -22.68
N ARG A 16 -8.18 -16.44 -22.85
CA ARG A 16 -9.32 -16.88 -23.70
C ARG A 16 -9.38 -16.06 -24.98
N GLY A 17 -9.22 -16.75 -26.14
CA GLY A 17 -9.50 -16.15 -27.46
C GLY A 17 -8.31 -15.67 -28.29
N GLY A 18 -7.11 -16.26 -28.14
CA GLY A 18 -5.89 -15.89 -28.86
C GLY A 18 -5.03 -14.88 -28.09
N LYS A 19 -3.83 -14.57 -28.61
CA LYS A 19 -2.86 -13.63 -28.03
C LYS A 19 -3.38 -12.16 -28.05
N ARG A 20 -4.44 -11.85 -27.32
CA ARG A 20 -4.93 -10.49 -27.19
C ARG A 20 -4.35 -9.89 -25.90
N LEU A 21 -3.44 -8.96 -26.03
CA LEU A 21 -2.95 -8.15 -24.91
C LEU A 21 -4.06 -7.21 -24.43
N PHE A 22 -4.12 -7.02 -23.11
CA PHE A 22 -4.98 -6.04 -22.47
C PHE A 22 -4.07 -5.08 -21.70
N THR A 23 -4.13 -3.81 -22.02
CA THR A 23 -3.37 -2.76 -21.32
C THR A 23 -4.17 -2.34 -20.09
N ALA A 24 -3.65 -2.70 -18.92
CA ALA A 24 -4.26 -2.35 -17.64
C ALA A 24 -3.81 -0.97 -17.15
N VAL A 25 -2.61 -0.55 -17.55
CA VAL A 25 -2.06 0.78 -17.26
C VAL A 25 -1.38 1.27 -18.53
N HIS A 26 -1.91 2.34 -19.12
CA HIS A 26 -1.31 3.03 -20.26
C HIS A 26 -0.10 3.84 -19.79
N PRO A 27 0.86 4.16 -20.66
CA PRO A 27 2.06 4.90 -20.28
C PRO A 27 1.70 6.15 -19.47
N LEU A 28 2.25 6.25 -18.26
CA LEU A 28 2.01 7.36 -17.36
C LEU A 28 3.27 7.70 -16.54
N ASP A 29 3.30 8.92 -16.05
CA ASP A 29 4.29 9.41 -15.09
C ASP A 29 3.57 9.79 -13.80
N ILE A 30 4.17 9.44 -12.65
CA ILE A 30 3.68 9.83 -11.32
C ILE A 30 4.84 9.92 -10.34
N GLY A 31 4.83 10.93 -9.46
CA GLY A 31 5.75 11.09 -8.35
C GLY A 31 5.01 11.06 -7.01
N LEU A 32 5.62 10.42 -5.99
CA LEU A 32 5.16 10.48 -4.61
C LEU A 32 6.22 11.24 -3.79
N GLU A 33 5.80 12.28 -3.10
CA GLU A 33 6.68 13.16 -2.36
C GLU A 33 6.57 12.95 -0.85
N GLU A 34 7.67 13.22 -0.15
CA GLU A 34 7.69 13.20 1.32
C GLU A 34 6.63 14.13 1.88
N ARG A 35 6.06 13.72 3.00
CA ARG A 35 5.07 14.50 3.75
C ARG A 35 3.78 14.78 2.97
N GLN A 36 3.53 14.04 1.92
CA GLN A 36 2.31 14.16 1.11
C GLN A 36 1.51 12.86 1.10
N LEU A 37 0.20 13.02 1.17
CA LEU A 37 -0.75 11.96 0.87
C LEU A 37 -1.31 12.21 -0.53
N THR A 38 -0.98 11.29 -1.43
CA THR A 38 -1.49 11.27 -2.82
C THR A 38 -2.64 10.29 -2.91
N LEU A 39 -3.78 10.73 -3.44
CA LEU A 39 -4.94 9.89 -3.71
C LEU A 39 -5.00 9.53 -5.19
N VAL A 40 -5.19 8.26 -5.51
CA VAL A 40 -5.59 7.81 -6.84
C VAL A 40 -6.99 7.22 -6.76
N SER A 41 -7.96 7.94 -7.31
CA SER A 41 -9.37 7.53 -7.37
C SER A 41 -9.73 6.92 -8.72
N GLY A 42 -10.93 6.35 -8.85
CA GLY A 42 -11.44 5.79 -10.10
C GLY A 42 -12.31 4.56 -9.86
N HIS A 43 -13.07 4.13 -10.87
CA HIS A 43 -13.94 2.97 -10.77
C HIS A 43 -13.19 1.64 -10.62
N SER A 44 -13.88 0.58 -10.19
CA SER A 44 -13.31 -0.76 -10.13
C SER A 44 -12.83 -1.22 -11.51
N GLY A 45 -11.64 -1.81 -11.57
CA GLY A 45 -11.04 -2.28 -12.83
C GLY A 45 -10.33 -1.20 -13.64
N SER A 46 -10.25 0.06 -13.20
CA SER A 46 -9.55 1.14 -13.91
C SER A 46 -8.03 1.03 -13.93
N GLY A 47 -7.41 0.09 -13.20
CA GLY A 47 -5.96 -0.13 -13.19
C GLY A 47 -5.25 0.32 -11.90
N LYS A 48 -5.95 0.89 -10.92
CA LYS A 48 -5.38 1.44 -9.68
C LYS A 48 -4.52 0.46 -8.88
N SER A 49 -5.05 -0.73 -8.59
CA SER A 49 -4.29 -1.78 -7.87
C SER A 49 -3.07 -2.25 -8.65
N THR A 50 -3.15 -2.25 -9.98
CA THR A 50 -2.01 -2.55 -10.86
C THR A 50 -0.92 -1.49 -10.71
N LEU A 51 -1.30 -0.20 -10.74
CA LEU A 51 -0.40 0.92 -10.49
C LEU A 51 0.24 0.83 -9.09
N ALA A 52 -0.58 0.66 -8.04
CA ALA A 52 -0.10 0.51 -6.67
C ALA A 52 0.93 -0.61 -6.52
N ASN A 53 0.65 -1.78 -7.10
CA ASN A 53 1.56 -2.93 -7.05
C ASN A 53 2.86 -2.71 -7.86
N MET A 54 2.82 -1.96 -8.95
CA MET A 54 4.05 -1.58 -9.67
C MET A 54 4.87 -0.60 -8.85
N LEU A 55 4.26 0.41 -8.23
CA LEU A 55 4.96 1.36 -7.37
C LEU A 55 5.53 0.71 -6.10
N ALA A 56 4.85 -0.33 -5.58
CA ALA A 56 5.32 -1.13 -4.45
C ALA A 56 6.43 -2.13 -4.78
N GLY A 57 6.88 -2.24 -6.02
CA GLY A 57 7.89 -3.22 -6.43
C GLY A 57 7.41 -4.67 -6.37
N ILE A 58 6.09 -4.92 -6.45
CA ILE A 58 5.49 -6.26 -6.42
C ILE A 58 5.20 -6.78 -7.82
N LEU A 59 4.77 -5.89 -8.71
CA LEU A 59 4.39 -6.23 -10.06
C LEU A 59 5.33 -5.55 -11.05
N THR A 60 6.15 -6.33 -11.74
CA THR A 60 7.06 -5.81 -12.77
C THR A 60 6.27 -5.16 -13.90
N PRO A 61 6.55 -3.91 -14.26
CA PRO A 61 5.93 -3.23 -15.40
C PRO A 61 6.28 -3.90 -16.72
N THR A 62 5.49 -3.68 -17.75
CA THR A 62 5.81 -4.11 -19.14
C THR A 62 6.84 -3.17 -19.78
N ALA A 63 6.76 -1.87 -19.44
CA ALA A 63 7.75 -0.86 -19.79
C ALA A 63 7.71 0.30 -18.79
N GLY A 64 8.71 1.17 -18.86
CA GLY A 64 8.90 2.27 -17.92
C GLY A 64 9.73 1.87 -16.70
N HIS A 65 9.93 2.82 -15.80
CA HIS A 65 10.78 2.68 -14.62
C HIS A 65 10.07 3.15 -13.37
N VAL A 66 10.39 2.52 -12.23
CA VAL A 66 10.03 3.01 -10.90
C VAL A 66 11.31 3.19 -10.10
N ARG A 67 11.61 4.43 -9.72
CA ARG A 67 12.79 4.75 -8.92
C ARG A 67 12.40 5.16 -7.52
N LEU A 68 13.11 4.57 -6.57
CA LEU A 68 13.06 4.95 -5.17
C LEU A 68 14.41 5.60 -4.84
N ASP A 69 14.41 6.88 -4.52
CA ASP A 69 15.63 7.63 -4.23
C ASP A 69 16.70 7.48 -5.34
N GLY A 70 16.26 7.53 -6.60
CA GLY A 70 17.12 7.33 -7.78
C GLY A 70 17.44 5.88 -8.13
N THR A 71 17.17 4.91 -7.24
CA THR A 71 17.40 3.49 -7.50
C THR A 71 16.22 2.88 -8.25
N ASP A 72 16.43 2.35 -9.45
CA ASP A 72 15.40 1.64 -10.21
C ASP A 72 15.09 0.29 -9.55
N LEU A 73 13.83 0.15 -9.07
CA LEU A 73 13.39 -1.03 -8.32
C LEU A 73 13.54 -2.32 -9.13
N TYR A 74 13.25 -2.25 -10.42
CA TYR A 74 13.20 -3.44 -11.28
C TYR A 74 14.55 -3.78 -11.93
N SER A 75 15.60 -3.00 -11.65
CA SER A 75 16.99 -3.36 -11.95
C SER A 75 17.66 -4.18 -10.83
N LEU A 76 17.04 -4.21 -9.64
CA LEU A 76 17.55 -4.93 -8.48
C LEU A 76 17.31 -6.44 -8.62
N ARG A 77 18.19 -7.23 -8.00
CA ARG A 77 17.94 -8.66 -7.81
C ARG A 77 16.82 -8.88 -6.79
N ASP A 78 16.11 -10.00 -6.88
CA ASP A 78 14.94 -10.31 -6.03
C ASP A 78 15.21 -10.13 -4.52
N GLU A 79 16.39 -10.54 -4.04
CA GLU A 79 16.77 -10.38 -2.64
C GLU A 79 16.92 -8.91 -2.24
N GLU A 80 17.57 -8.11 -3.09
CA GLU A 80 17.78 -6.67 -2.87
C GLU A 80 16.44 -5.92 -2.90
N LEU A 81 15.60 -6.22 -3.88
CA LEU A 81 14.26 -5.64 -4.00
C LEU A 81 13.38 -6.03 -2.80
N SER A 82 13.44 -7.29 -2.35
CA SER A 82 12.67 -7.77 -1.21
C SER A 82 13.10 -7.09 0.08
N ARG A 83 14.41 -6.90 0.28
CA ARG A 83 14.94 -6.15 1.42
C ARG A 83 14.51 -4.69 1.38
N LEU A 84 14.66 -4.01 0.24
CA LEU A 84 14.28 -2.62 0.06
C LEU A 84 12.77 -2.42 0.34
N ARG A 85 11.92 -3.31 -0.19
CA ARG A 85 10.48 -3.29 0.13
C ARG A 85 10.24 -3.37 1.63
N ASN A 86 10.85 -4.32 2.31
CA ASN A 86 10.66 -4.53 3.74
C ASN A 86 11.14 -3.35 4.59
N GLU A 87 12.25 -2.71 4.19
CA GLU A 87 12.85 -1.60 4.93
C GLU A 87 12.18 -0.25 4.65
N CYS A 88 11.68 -0.04 3.43
CA CYS A 88 11.26 1.29 2.98
C CYS A 88 9.77 1.42 2.64
N ILE A 89 9.06 0.31 2.36
CA ILE A 89 7.70 0.36 1.85
C ILE A 89 6.73 -0.35 2.78
N GLY A 90 5.82 0.38 3.40
CA GLY A 90 4.64 -0.14 4.08
C GLY A 90 3.52 -0.39 3.08
N LEU A 91 3.08 -1.66 2.94
CA LEU A 91 2.02 -2.01 2.01
C LEU A 91 0.76 -2.47 2.74
N VAL A 92 -0.37 -1.83 2.41
CA VAL A 92 -1.73 -2.29 2.74
C VAL A 92 -2.38 -2.79 1.45
N PRO A 93 -2.41 -4.11 1.21
CA PRO A 93 -2.98 -4.66 -0.02
C PRO A 93 -4.51 -4.69 0.03
N GLN A 94 -5.16 -4.73 -1.13
CA GLN A 94 -6.62 -4.82 -1.25
C GLN A 94 -7.22 -6.07 -0.57
N GLY A 95 -6.49 -7.20 -0.57
CA GLY A 95 -6.92 -8.46 0.02
C GLY A 95 -6.45 -8.68 1.45
N HIS A 96 -7.06 -9.66 2.14
CA HIS A 96 -6.61 -10.07 3.46
C HIS A 96 -5.36 -10.96 3.36
N THR A 97 -4.26 -10.51 3.94
CA THR A 97 -2.94 -11.18 3.87
C THR A 97 -2.45 -11.63 5.26
N ALA A 98 -3.38 -11.93 6.16
CA ALA A 98 -3.04 -12.44 7.48
C ALA A 98 -2.53 -13.90 7.42
N LEU A 99 -1.43 -14.20 8.11
CA LEU A 99 -0.98 -15.56 8.34
C LEU A 99 -1.81 -16.17 9.47
N ARG A 100 -2.67 -17.14 9.13
CA ARG A 100 -3.65 -17.73 10.07
C ARG A 100 -3.01 -18.51 11.21
N ALA A 101 -1.76 -18.93 11.06
CA ALA A 101 -1.01 -19.67 12.08
C ALA A 101 -0.36 -18.78 13.15
N LEU A 102 -0.45 -17.47 13.00
CA LEU A 102 0.13 -16.47 13.88
C LEU A 102 -0.97 -15.69 14.57
N THR A 103 -0.67 -15.11 15.75
CA THR A 103 -1.57 -14.14 16.39
C THR A 103 -1.68 -12.85 15.61
N VAL A 104 -2.62 -11.97 15.97
CA VAL A 104 -2.74 -10.62 15.42
C VAL A 104 -1.45 -9.83 15.64
N LEU A 105 -0.89 -9.88 16.85
CA LEU A 105 0.38 -9.23 17.19
C LEU A 105 1.54 -9.75 16.33
N ASP A 106 1.67 -11.09 16.21
CA ASP A 106 2.73 -11.69 15.41
C ASP A 106 2.60 -11.33 13.92
N ASN A 107 1.38 -11.19 13.41
CA ASN A 107 1.15 -10.71 12.05
C ASN A 107 1.63 -9.27 11.85
N VAL A 108 1.43 -8.41 12.84
CA VAL A 108 1.95 -7.03 12.79
C VAL A 108 3.47 -7.02 12.86
N LEU A 109 4.08 -7.91 13.66
CA LEU A 109 5.53 -8.02 13.84
C LEU A 109 6.28 -8.62 12.64
N LEU A 110 5.60 -9.25 11.69
CA LEU A 110 6.24 -9.94 10.54
C LEU A 110 7.33 -9.13 9.83
N PRO A 111 7.14 -7.83 9.50
CA PRO A 111 8.17 -7.05 8.82
C PRO A 111 9.49 -6.96 9.60
N SER A 112 9.43 -6.91 10.93
CA SER A 112 10.63 -6.82 11.77
C SER A 112 11.38 -8.14 11.87
N ILE A 113 10.71 -9.28 11.64
CA ILE A 113 11.29 -10.62 11.78
C ILE A 113 12.01 -11.03 10.48
N LEU A 114 11.47 -10.67 9.31
CA LEU A 114 11.94 -11.15 8.00
C LEU A 114 13.39 -10.74 7.69
N TYR A 115 13.82 -9.55 8.10
CA TYR A 115 15.17 -9.03 7.88
C TYR A 115 15.74 -8.42 9.17
N ALA A 116 15.47 -9.07 10.31
CA ALA A 116 15.76 -8.57 11.64
C ALA A 116 17.21 -8.08 11.79
N LYS A 117 17.35 -6.78 12.05
CA LYS A 117 18.60 -6.15 12.47
C LYS A 117 18.59 -5.79 13.98
N ALA A 118 17.44 -5.92 14.65
CA ALA A 118 17.21 -5.57 16.05
C ALA A 118 16.09 -6.42 16.65
N GLU A 119 15.85 -6.29 17.96
CA GLU A 119 14.69 -6.88 18.62
C GLU A 119 13.39 -6.39 17.99
N ALA A 120 12.40 -7.29 17.93
CA ALA A 120 11.08 -6.98 17.39
C ALA A 120 10.44 -5.83 18.20
N PRO A 121 9.92 -4.77 17.57
CA PRO A 121 9.37 -3.60 18.26
C PRO A 121 7.96 -3.89 18.81
N ALA A 122 7.87 -4.80 19.79
CA ALA A 122 6.60 -5.30 20.33
C ALA A 122 5.73 -4.21 20.97
N ASP A 123 6.34 -3.25 21.67
CA ASP A 123 5.62 -2.13 22.28
C ASP A 123 4.98 -1.26 21.19
N ARG A 124 5.75 -0.91 20.13
CA ARG A 124 5.22 -0.17 18.99
C ARG A 124 4.11 -0.95 18.25
N ALA A 125 4.24 -2.26 18.11
CA ALA A 125 3.19 -3.08 17.51
C ALA A 125 1.90 -3.03 18.33
N ARG A 126 1.98 -3.07 19.66
CA ARG A 126 0.82 -2.94 20.55
C ARG A 126 0.20 -1.54 20.51
N GLU A 127 1.02 -0.49 20.46
CA GLU A 127 0.55 0.90 20.28
C GLU A 127 -0.20 1.07 18.94
N LEU A 128 0.34 0.53 17.85
CA LEU A 128 -0.32 0.56 16.54
C LEU A 128 -1.63 -0.24 16.55
N LEU A 129 -1.66 -1.42 17.18
CA LEU A 129 -2.89 -2.19 17.35
C LEU A 129 -3.93 -1.43 18.17
N ALA A 130 -3.53 -0.77 19.23
CA ALA A 130 -4.43 0.06 20.04
C ALA A 130 -4.98 1.25 19.20
N SER A 131 -4.14 1.91 18.41
CA SER A 131 -4.56 3.04 17.57
C SER A 131 -5.57 2.66 16.47
N VAL A 132 -5.55 1.39 16.02
CA VAL A 132 -6.55 0.86 15.08
C VAL A 132 -7.73 0.15 15.79
N GLY A 133 -7.84 0.25 17.12
CA GLY A 133 -8.91 -0.36 17.92
C GLY A 133 -8.84 -1.88 18.00
N LEU A 134 -7.63 -2.46 17.97
CA LEU A 134 -7.38 -3.91 18.08
C LEU A 134 -6.49 -4.29 19.26
N GLY A 135 -6.32 -3.38 20.25
CA GLY A 135 -5.44 -3.63 21.39
C GLY A 135 -5.80 -4.90 22.16
N ASP A 136 -7.10 -5.12 22.42
CA ASP A 136 -7.61 -6.29 23.14
C ASP A 136 -7.58 -7.59 22.33
N LEU A 137 -7.34 -7.49 21.00
CA LEU A 137 -7.29 -8.63 20.09
C LEU A 137 -5.85 -9.02 19.71
N ALA A 138 -4.84 -8.46 20.37
CA ALA A 138 -3.43 -8.70 20.05
C ALA A 138 -3.06 -10.20 20.05
N ASP A 139 -3.59 -10.96 20.98
CA ASP A 139 -3.30 -12.38 21.15
C ASP A 139 -4.35 -13.30 20.45
N ALA A 140 -5.36 -12.73 19.78
CA ALA A 140 -6.36 -13.46 19.04
C ALA A 140 -5.79 -14.05 17.73
N ALA A 141 -6.46 -15.09 17.20
CA ALA A 141 -6.15 -15.59 15.87
C ALA A 141 -6.81 -14.71 14.79
N PRO A 142 -6.20 -14.50 13.61
CA PRO A 142 -6.81 -13.74 12.51
C PRO A 142 -8.17 -14.27 12.04
N THR A 143 -8.46 -15.53 12.29
CA THR A 143 -9.75 -16.17 11.98
C THR A 143 -10.89 -15.69 12.86
N GLU A 144 -10.59 -15.04 14.00
CA GLU A 144 -11.56 -14.46 14.92
C GLU A 144 -11.93 -13.02 14.54
N LEU A 145 -11.15 -12.41 13.61
CA LEU A 145 -11.33 -11.04 13.16
C LEU A 145 -12.33 -10.94 12.00
N SER A 146 -13.16 -9.91 12.03
CA SER A 146 -13.95 -9.47 10.90
C SER A 146 -13.06 -8.97 9.74
N GLY A 147 -13.61 -8.84 8.54
CA GLY A 147 -12.87 -8.29 7.38
C GLY A 147 -12.33 -6.88 7.65
N GLY A 148 -13.10 -6.04 8.33
CA GLY A 148 -12.66 -4.69 8.72
C GLY A 148 -11.52 -4.70 9.73
N GLU A 149 -11.53 -5.61 10.71
CA GLU A 149 -10.45 -5.78 11.68
C GLU A 149 -9.17 -6.30 11.02
N LEU A 150 -9.27 -7.25 10.10
CA LEU A 150 -8.13 -7.72 9.31
C LEU A 150 -7.49 -6.59 8.50
N ARG A 151 -8.29 -5.66 7.97
CA ARG A 151 -7.80 -4.50 7.24
C ARG A 151 -7.08 -3.51 8.16
N ARG A 152 -7.64 -3.21 9.32
CA ARG A 152 -6.99 -2.36 10.34
C ARG A 152 -5.67 -2.98 10.85
N MET A 153 -5.63 -4.30 11.05
CA MET A 153 -4.38 -5.01 11.35
C MET A 153 -3.33 -4.85 10.23
N ALA A 154 -3.76 -4.91 8.96
CA ALA A 154 -2.83 -4.71 7.83
C ALA A 154 -2.25 -3.29 7.79
N ILE A 155 -3.01 -2.27 8.20
CA ILE A 155 -2.51 -0.89 8.36
C ILE A 155 -1.47 -0.82 9.48
N ALA A 156 -1.76 -1.40 10.66
CA ALA A 156 -0.81 -1.46 11.77
C ALA A 156 0.51 -2.14 11.35
N ARG A 157 0.42 -3.26 10.63
CA ARG A 157 1.59 -3.98 10.08
C ARG A 157 2.38 -3.11 9.09
N ALA A 158 1.71 -2.40 8.20
CA ALA A 158 2.37 -1.56 7.20
C ALA A 158 3.15 -0.40 7.83
N LEU A 159 2.68 0.11 8.99
CA LEU A 159 3.30 1.24 9.69
C LEU A 159 4.34 0.83 10.74
N LEU A 160 4.52 -0.47 10.99
CA LEU A 160 5.39 -0.96 12.08
C LEU A 160 6.83 -0.45 11.97
N MET A 161 7.40 -0.55 10.77
CA MET A 161 8.82 -0.24 10.52
C MET A 161 9.08 1.25 10.25
N ASP A 162 8.08 2.11 10.45
CA ASP A 162 8.15 3.55 10.13
C ASP A 162 8.64 3.80 8.69
N PRO A 163 7.93 3.22 7.70
CA PRO A 163 8.41 3.20 6.33
C PRO A 163 8.47 4.61 5.74
N ALA A 164 9.43 4.83 4.85
CA ALA A 164 9.52 6.09 4.11
C ALA A 164 8.39 6.26 3.10
N ILE A 165 7.78 5.15 2.68
CA ILE A 165 6.68 5.13 1.73
C ILE A 165 5.59 4.20 2.24
N VAL A 166 4.33 4.65 2.17
CA VAL A 166 3.15 3.83 2.44
C VAL A 166 2.29 3.76 1.19
N ILE A 167 1.97 2.55 0.76
CA ILE A 167 1.05 2.32 -0.36
C ILE A 167 -0.16 1.53 0.17
N ALA A 168 -1.34 2.14 0.13
CA ALA A 168 -2.57 1.56 0.65
C ALA A 168 -3.62 1.40 -0.47
N ASP A 169 -3.92 0.15 -0.80
CA ASP A 169 -4.91 -0.20 -1.82
C ASP A 169 -6.26 -0.53 -1.16
N GLU A 170 -7.23 0.37 -1.33
CA GLU A 170 -8.58 0.32 -0.75
C GLU A 170 -8.56 0.14 0.78
N PRO A 171 -7.83 1.01 1.55
CA PRO A 171 -7.63 0.81 2.98
C PRO A 171 -8.90 0.90 3.82
N THR A 172 -9.96 1.51 3.30
CA THR A 172 -11.23 1.76 3.99
C THR A 172 -12.36 0.84 3.54
N ALA A 173 -12.16 0.05 2.49
CA ALA A 173 -13.21 -0.79 1.93
C ALA A 173 -13.80 -1.76 2.97
N GLY A 174 -15.13 -1.68 3.17
CA GLY A 174 -15.86 -2.49 4.14
C GLY A 174 -15.75 -2.03 5.60
N LEU A 175 -15.18 -0.86 5.86
CA LEU A 175 -15.21 -0.21 7.17
C LEU A 175 -16.45 0.70 7.28
N ASP A 176 -16.96 0.86 8.50
CA ASP A 176 -17.88 1.95 8.80
C ASP A 176 -17.15 3.31 8.79
N SER A 177 -17.88 4.41 8.78
CA SER A 177 -17.32 5.76 8.66
C SER A 177 -16.35 6.13 9.78
N VAL A 178 -16.55 5.64 11.00
CA VAL A 178 -15.68 5.93 12.15
C VAL A 178 -14.33 5.22 11.95
N ASN A 179 -14.36 3.93 11.62
CA ASN A 179 -13.17 3.14 11.38
C ASN A 179 -12.44 3.58 10.10
N ALA A 180 -13.17 3.98 9.04
CA ALA A 180 -12.58 4.52 7.81
C ALA A 180 -11.83 5.83 8.09
N THR A 181 -12.44 6.76 8.83
CA THR A 181 -11.78 8.01 9.24
C THR A 181 -10.54 7.74 10.07
N ALA A 182 -10.61 6.83 11.06
CA ALA A 182 -9.45 6.46 11.88
C ALA A 182 -8.30 5.87 11.04
N ALA A 183 -8.61 5.00 10.08
CA ALA A 183 -7.63 4.43 9.17
C ALA A 183 -6.94 5.49 8.30
N LEU A 184 -7.72 6.41 7.72
CA LEU A 184 -7.19 7.52 6.92
C LEU A 184 -6.37 8.51 7.75
N THR A 185 -6.79 8.78 8.99
CA THR A 185 -6.02 9.62 9.93
C THR A 185 -4.64 9.03 10.19
N LEU A 186 -4.53 7.72 10.45
CA LEU A 186 -3.23 7.07 10.65
C LEU A 186 -2.32 7.16 9.42
N LEU A 187 -2.89 7.05 8.22
CA LEU A 187 -2.13 7.22 6.98
C LEU A 187 -1.71 8.68 6.79
N ARG A 188 -2.57 9.65 7.13
CA ARG A 188 -2.24 11.07 7.14
C ARG A 188 -1.13 11.39 8.14
N ASP A 189 -1.24 10.87 9.37
CA ASP A 189 -0.21 11.02 10.40
C ASP A 189 1.15 10.45 9.94
N ALA A 190 1.15 9.35 9.18
CA ALA A 190 2.38 8.81 8.61
C ALA A 190 3.01 9.80 7.60
N ALA A 191 2.19 10.44 6.74
CA ALA A 191 2.65 11.47 5.84
C ALA A 191 3.18 12.71 6.62
N ASP A 192 2.47 13.17 7.64
CA ASP A 192 2.88 14.31 8.47
C ASP A 192 4.21 14.05 9.19
N ARG A 193 4.50 12.80 9.54
CA ARG A 193 5.79 12.38 10.11
C ARG A 193 6.93 12.26 9.08
N GLY A 194 6.62 12.32 7.78
CA GLY A 194 7.66 12.34 6.74
C GLY A 194 7.47 11.34 5.61
N ALA A 195 6.60 10.35 5.75
CA ALA A 195 6.39 9.36 4.70
C ALA A 195 5.76 9.97 3.44
N ALA A 196 6.06 9.39 2.28
CA ALA A 196 5.27 9.58 1.07
C ALA A 196 4.12 8.55 1.08
N VAL A 197 2.86 8.99 1.07
CA VAL A 197 1.71 8.10 1.18
C VAL A 197 0.91 8.09 -0.10
N LEU A 198 0.68 6.90 -0.65
CA LEU A 198 -0.28 6.67 -1.74
C LEU A 198 -1.51 5.94 -1.19
N VAL A 199 -2.68 6.53 -1.34
CA VAL A 199 -3.97 5.89 -1.10
C VAL A 199 -4.65 5.66 -2.44
N VAL A 200 -5.02 4.43 -2.69
CA VAL A 200 -5.88 4.08 -3.84
C VAL A 200 -7.26 3.79 -3.29
N SER A 201 -8.27 4.56 -3.69
CA SER A 201 -9.63 4.37 -3.22
C SER A 201 -10.66 4.91 -4.22
N HIS A 202 -11.86 4.34 -4.19
CA HIS A 202 -13.02 4.87 -4.90
C HIS A 202 -13.96 5.66 -3.96
N GLU A 203 -13.62 5.77 -2.67
CA GLU A 203 -14.42 6.43 -1.65
C GLU A 203 -14.09 7.93 -1.57
N ALA A 204 -15.12 8.77 -1.62
CA ALA A 204 -14.97 10.23 -1.59
C ALA A 204 -14.36 10.76 -0.27
N GLU A 205 -14.46 9.98 0.82
CA GLU A 205 -13.93 10.38 2.13
C GLU A 205 -12.40 10.54 2.10
N ALA A 206 -11.68 9.73 1.33
CA ALA A 206 -10.23 9.79 1.21
C ALA A 206 -9.73 11.12 0.63
N GLN A 207 -10.57 11.82 -0.16
CA GLN A 207 -10.24 13.12 -0.76
C GLN A 207 -9.90 14.20 0.29
N ARG A 208 -10.52 14.14 1.49
CA ARG A 208 -10.30 15.12 2.55
C ARG A 208 -8.92 15.05 3.20
N PHE A 209 -8.22 13.93 3.00
CA PHE A 209 -6.89 13.67 3.56
C PHE A 209 -5.77 13.91 2.54
N ALA A 210 -6.10 14.07 1.26
CA ALA A 210 -5.15 14.14 0.17
C ALA A 210 -4.61 15.55 -0.04
N ASP A 211 -3.30 15.65 -0.23
CA ASP A 211 -2.60 16.86 -0.71
C ASP A 211 -2.63 16.94 -2.24
N ARG A 212 -2.57 15.77 -2.91
CA ARG A 212 -2.66 15.65 -4.37
C ARG A 212 -3.63 14.54 -4.73
N SER A 213 -4.35 14.72 -5.81
CA SER A 213 -5.36 13.77 -6.27
C SER A 213 -5.27 13.51 -7.74
N TYR A 214 -5.44 12.23 -8.09
CA TYR A 214 -5.49 11.75 -9.46
C TYR A 214 -6.76 10.92 -9.67
N VAL A 215 -7.23 10.91 -10.90
CA VAL A 215 -8.31 10.02 -11.34
C VAL A 215 -7.74 9.04 -12.36
N MET A 216 -8.01 7.75 -12.13
CA MET A 216 -7.63 6.69 -13.05
C MET A 216 -8.86 6.13 -13.76
N GLU A 217 -8.90 6.27 -15.09
CA GLU A 217 -9.98 5.80 -15.96
C GLU A 217 -9.39 4.97 -17.10
N ASP A 218 -9.88 3.76 -17.26
CA ASP A 218 -9.47 2.82 -18.33
C ASP A 218 -7.93 2.72 -18.52
N GLY A 219 -7.19 2.70 -17.41
CA GLY A 219 -5.73 2.63 -17.41
C GLY A 219 -5.01 3.95 -17.64
N HIS A 220 -5.71 5.06 -17.81
CA HIS A 220 -5.14 6.40 -17.95
C HIS A 220 -5.23 7.17 -16.64
N LEU A 221 -4.13 7.81 -16.26
CA LEU A 221 -4.04 8.64 -15.05
C LEU A 221 -4.13 10.12 -15.44
N ARG A 222 -4.94 10.88 -14.71
CA ARG A 222 -5.05 12.33 -14.85
C ARG A 222 -5.01 12.97 -13.48
N GLU A 223 -4.31 14.10 -13.35
CA GLU A 223 -4.37 14.89 -12.12
C GLU A 223 -5.78 15.51 -11.99
N SER A 224 -6.34 15.43 -10.79
CA SER A 224 -7.63 16.05 -10.46
C SER A 224 -7.37 17.49 -10.03
N GLU A 225 -8.15 18.44 -10.56
CA GLU A 225 -8.15 19.83 -10.12
C GLU A 225 -8.71 19.99 -8.70
#